data_a815b0a8dcfc8688c64a964eddfd5147
#
_entry.id   a815b0a8dcfc8688c64a964eddfd5147
#
_cell.length_a   1.000
_cell.length_b   1.000
_cell.length_c   1.000
_cell.angle_alpha   90.00
_cell.angle_beta   90.00
_cell.angle_gamma   90.00
#
_symmetry.space_group_name_H-M   'P 1'
#
loop_
_entity.id
_entity.type
_entity.pdbx_description
1 polymer ?
#
loop_
_entity_poly.entity_id
_entity_poly.type
_entity_poly.pdbx_seq_one_letter_code
_entity_poly.pdbx_strand_id
1 'polypeptide(L)'
;MDTQTASRISTRFANITPSATLAVDAKAKALKAQGRPVVGFGAGEPDFATPDYIVEAALEAARNPAMYRYTPASGLPALKEAIAHKTLRDSGYEVSPDQVLVTNGGKQAVFQAFASLLNPGDEAILPTPYWTTYPEVIKLAGATPVEVFAGADQDYKVT
;
A
#
# COMPACT_ATOMS: atom_id res chain seq x y z
N MET A 1 2.36 33.91 -29.97
CA MET A 1 3.28 33.49 -28.89
C MET A 1 2.47 32.60 -27.96
N ASP A 2 2.56 31.30 -28.20
CA ASP A 2 1.86 30.30 -27.36
C ASP A 2 2.63 30.18 -26.03
N THR A 3 2.11 30.79 -24.99
CA THR A 3 2.60 30.59 -23.64
C THR A 3 2.11 29.21 -23.16
N GLN A 4 2.83 28.17 -23.56
CA GLN A 4 2.70 26.86 -22.92
C GLN A 4 2.97 27.06 -21.43
N THR A 5 1.93 27.09 -20.64
CA THR A 5 2.03 27.14 -19.18
C THR A 5 2.78 25.88 -18.76
N ALA A 6 4.06 26.01 -18.42
CA ALA A 6 4.86 24.88 -17.99
C ALA A 6 4.14 24.17 -16.82
N SER A 7 3.94 22.88 -16.93
CA SER A 7 3.30 22.10 -15.88
C SER A 7 4.06 22.30 -14.57
N ARG A 8 3.34 22.68 -13.51
CA ARG A 8 3.90 22.81 -12.15
C ARG A 8 4.07 21.45 -11.45
N ILE A 9 3.60 20.38 -12.09
CA ILE A 9 3.74 19.01 -11.59
C ILE A 9 5.12 18.51 -11.97
N SER A 10 5.85 17.94 -11.02
CA SER A 10 7.16 17.36 -11.31
C SER A 10 7.05 16.24 -12.35
N THR A 11 8.05 16.06 -13.19
CA THR A 11 8.06 15.04 -14.23
C THR A 11 7.89 13.63 -13.69
N ARG A 12 8.36 13.35 -12.46
CA ARG A 12 8.17 12.06 -11.78
C ARG A 12 6.68 11.77 -11.53
N PHE A 13 5.93 12.76 -11.06
CA PHE A 13 4.50 12.63 -10.83
C PHE A 13 3.65 12.66 -12.10
N ALA A 14 4.10 13.40 -13.12
CA ALA A 14 3.40 13.46 -14.41
C ALA A 14 3.37 12.08 -15.13
N ASN A 15 4.32 11.21 -14.81
CA ASN A 15 4.43 9.87 -15.39
C ASN A 15 3.70 8.78 -14.58
N ILE A 16 3.01 9.14 -13.49
CA ILE A 16 2.24 8.17 -12.70
C ILE A 16 0.93 7.83 -13.39
N THR A 17 0.69 6.56 -13.57
CA THR A 17 -0.56 6.05 -14.15
C THR A 17 -1.67 6.02 -13.08
N PRO A 18 -2.87 6.55 -13.36
CA PRO A 18 -4.01 6.40 -12.47
C PRO A 18 -4.30 4.93 -12.17
N SER A 19 -4.76 4.64 -10.95
CA SER A 19 -5.04 3.27 -10.52
C SER A 19 -6.07 2.59 -11.42
N ALA A 20 -5.66 1.56 -12.13
CA ALA A 20 -6.54 0.74 -12.98
C ALA A 20 -7.67 0.10 -12.15
N THR A 21 -7.38 -0.32 -10.92
CA THR A 21 -8.37 -0.88 -9.99
C THR A 21 -9.50 0.11 -9.68
N LEU A 22 -9.15 1.36 -9.36
CA LEU A 22 -10.14 2.41 -9.09
C LEU A 22 -10.95 2.77 -10.34
N ALA A 23 -10.33 2.81 -11.51
CA ALA A 23 -11.01 3.08 -12.77
C ALA A 23 -12.03 1.99 -13.11
N VAL A 24 -11.67 0.71 -12.93
CA VAL A 24 -12.57 -0.43 -13.15
C VAL A 24 -13.74 -0.41 -12.17
N ASP A 25 -13.48 -0.15 -10.87
CA ASP A 25 -14.53 -0.05 -9.84
C ASP A 25 -15.50 1.11 -10.13
N ALA A 26 -14.98 2.28 -10.46
CA ALA A 26 -15.81 3.43 -10.84
C ALA A 26 -16.68 3.14 -12.06
N LYS A 27 -16.16 2.45 -13.08
CA LYS A 27 -16.92 2.02 -14.25
C LYS A 27 -18.01 1.02 -13.89
N ALA A 28 -17.71 0.04 -13.04
CA ALA A 28 -18.70 -0.93 -12.57
C ALA A 28 -19.84 -0.25 -11.81
N LYS A 29 -19.51 0.68 -10.90
CA LYS A 29 -20.49 1.48 -10.15
C LYS A 29 -21.38 2.33 -11.07
N ALA A 30 -20.80 3.00 -12.06
CA ALA A 30 -21.54 3.80 -13.03
C ALA A 30 -22.51 2.96 -13.87
N LEU A 31 -22.11 1.75 -14.29
CA LEU A 31 -22.96 0.84 -15.04
C LEU A 31 -24.12 0.29 -14.16
N LYS A 32 -23.85 -0.04 -12.90
CA LYS A 32 -24.89 -0.44 -11.93
C LYS A 32 -25.92 0.67 -11.72
N ALA A 33 -25.46 1.92 -11.59
CA ALA A 33 -26.36 3.07 -11.44
C ALA A 33 -27.27 3.29 -12.66
N GLN A 34 -26.89 2.79 -13.84
CA GLN A 34 -27.71 2.77 -15.07
C GLN A 34 -28.65 1.57 -15.14
N GLY A 35 -28.78 0.77 -14.07
CA GLY A 35 -29.63 -0.42 -14.03
C GLY A 35 -29.06 -1.64 -14.76
N ARG A 36 -27.78 -1.62 -15.16
CA ARG A 36 -27.18 -2.78 -15.84
C ARG A 36 -26.79 -3.87 -14.85
N PRO A 37 -26.98 -5.15 -15.16
CA PRO A 37 -26.56 -6.26 -14.33
C PRO A 37 -25.03 -6.41 -14.42
N VAL A 38 -24.28 -5.82 -13.47
CA VAL A 38 -22.82 -5.85 -13.43
C VAL A 38 -22.35 -6.50 -12.14
N VAL A 39 -21.50 -7.50 -12.27
CA VAL A 39 -20.73 -8.06 -11.15
C VAL A 39 -19.34 -7.44 -11.18
N GLY A 40 -18.92 -6.78 -10.09
CA GLY A 40 -17.63 -6.10 -10.00
C GLY A 40 -16.60 -6.97 -9.30
N PHE A 41 -15.42 -7.10 -9.94
CA PHE A 41 -14.24 -7.76 -9.37
C PHE A 41 -13.03 -6.80 -9.34
N GLY A 42 -13.27 -5.49 -9.45
CA GLY A 42 -12.22 -4.48 -9.58
C GLY A 42 -11.56 -4.11 -8.25
N ALA A 43 -12.31 -4.13 -7.15
CA ALA A 43 -11.80 -3.87 -5.80
C ALA A 43 -12.21 -4.99 -4.88
N GLY A 44 -11.28 -5.42 -4.02
CA GLY A 44 -11.52 -6.41 -2.99
C GLY A 44 -11.43 -5.77 -1.61
N GLU A 45 -12.39 -6.10 -0.75
CA GLU A 45 -12.37 -5.75 0.67
C GLU A 45 -12.94 -6.92 1.48
N PRO A 46 -12.56 -7.08 2.76
CA PRO A 46 -13.19 -8.08 3.61
C PRO A 46 -14.71 -7.83 3.70
N ASP A 47 -15.49 -8.89 3.55
CA ASP A 47 -16.96 -8.84 3.68
C ASP A 47 -17.44 -9.07 5.12
N PHE A 48 -16.55 -9.44 6.03
CA PHE A 48 -16.79 -9.50 7.46
C PHE A 48 -16.58 -8.13 8.12
N ALA A 49 -17.46 -7.80 9.05
CA ALA A 49 -17.28 -6.62 9.89
C ALA A 49 -16.03 -6.76 10.77
N THR A 50 -15.47 -5.62 11.18
CA THR A 50 -14.42 -5.61 12.19
C THR A 50 -14.92 -6.27 13.48
N PRO A 51 -14.18 -7.21 14.09
CA PRO A 51 -14.59 -7.85 15.34
C PRO A 51 -14.88 -6.85 16.44
N ASP A 52 -15.94 -7.08 17.21
CA ASP A 52 -16.44 -6.14 18.22
C ASP A 52 -15.36 -5.76 19.26
N TYR A 53 -14.53 -6.72 19.68
CA TYR A 53 -13.46 -6.44 20.64
C TYR A 53 -12.41 -5.43 20.12
N ILE A 54 -12.20 -5.34 18.81
CA ILE A 54 -11.32 -4.34 18.19
C ILE A 54 -12.03 -2.98 18.17
N VAL A 55 -13.32 -2.96 17.85
CA VAL A 55 -14.13 -1.74 17.84
C VAL A 55 -14.18 -1.13 19.24
N GLU A 56 -14.46 -1.94 20.25
CA GLU A 56 -14.52 -1.49 21.64
C GLU A 56 -13.18 -0.96 22.15
N ALA A 57 -12.07 -1.64 21.83
CA ALA A 57 -10.73 -1.15 22.16
C ALA A 57 -10.41 0.20 21.51
N ALA A 58 -10.84 0.40 20.26
CA ALA A 58 -10.68 1.68 19.57
C ALA A 58 -11.52 2.80 20.20
N LEU A 59 -12.76 2.50 20.60
CA LEU A 59 -13.63 3.44 21.29
C LEU A 59 -13.08 3.83 22.67
N GLU A 60 -12.53 2.88 23.43
CA GLU A 60 -11.87 3.13 24.71
C GLU A 60 -10.64 4.04 24.52
N ALA A 61 -9.78 3.69 23.57
CA ALA A 61 -8.62 4.52 23.23
C ALA A 61 -9.04 5.95 22.81
N ALA A 62 -10.11 6.08 22.04
CA ALA A 62 -10.63 7.37 21.61
C ALA A 62 -11.17 8.25 22.77
N ARG A 63 -11.52 7.67 23.90
CA ARG A 63 -11.93 8.41 25.12
C ARG A 63 -10.74 8.88 25.95
N ASN A 64 -9.54 8.36 25.68
CA ASN A 64 -8.35 8.69 26.47
C ASN A 64 -7.61 9.91 25.85
N PRO A 65 -7.57 11.08 26.55
CA PRO A 65 -6.90 12.27 26.02
C PRO A 65 -5.39 12.08 25.75
N ALA A 66 -4.74 11.11 26.36
CA ALA A 66 -3.33 10.79 26.09
C ALA A 66 -3.12 10.30 24.65
N MET A 67 -4.16 9.72 24.02
CA MET A 67 -4.11 9.26 22.63
C MET A 67 -4.15 10.39 21.59
N TYR A 68 -4.41 11.64 22.01
CA TYR A 68 -4.41 12.82 21.13
C TYR A 68 -3.09 13.60 21.18
N ARG A 69 -2.04 13.01 21.70
CA ARG A 69 -0.72 13.63 21.80
C ARG A 69 0.23 13.10 20.71
N TYR A 70 1.28 13.84 20.44
CA TYR A 70 2.35 13.37 19.58
C TYR A 70 2.95 12.07 20.10
N THR A 71 3.22 11.17 19.18
CA THR A 71 3.90 9.89 19.43
C THR A 71 5.31 9.91 18.88
N PRO A 72 6.18 8.96 19.22
CA PRO A 72 7.43 8.75 18.50
C PRO A 72 7.17 8.55 17.01
N ALA A 73 8.05 9.08 16.15
CA ALA A 73 7.89 9.03 14.70
C ALA A 73 7.77 7.60 14.13
N SER A 74 8.39 6.62 14.80
CA SER A 74 8.33 5.20 14.41
C SER A 74 7.09 4.46 14.92
N GLY A 75 6.24 5.11 15.69
CA GLY A 75 5.03 4.51 16.28
C GLY A 75 5.09 4.34 17.81
N LEU A 76 3.96 4.02 18.41
CA LEU A 76 3.85 3.77 19.86
C LEU A 76 4.70 2.56 20.26
N PRO A 77 5.50 2.66 21.35
CA PRO A 77 6.32 1.54 21.83
C PRO A 77 5.52 0.25 22.04
N ALA A 78 4.38 0.32 22.72
CA ALA A 78 3.53 -0.84 22.96
C ALA A 78 3.00 -1.50 21.68
N LEU A 79 2.72 -0.70 20.61
CA LEU A 79 2.33 -1.25 19.31
C LEU A 79 3.51 -1.94 18.62
N LYS A 80 4.71 -1.37 18.69
CA LYS A 80 5.93 -1.96 18.13
C LYS A 80 6.28 -3.28 18.80
N GLU A 81 6.15 -3.36 20.12
CA GLU A 81 6.31 -4.60 20.90
C GLU A 81 5.29 -5.66 20.49
N ALA A 82 4.02 -5.28 20.37
CA ALA A 82 2.96 -6.19 19.89
C ALA A 82 3.20 -6.70 18.47
N ILE A 83 3.71 -5.83 17.56
CA ILE A 83 4.08 -6.21 16.20
C ILE A 83 5.25 -7.20 16.21
N ALA A 84 6.30 -6.94 16.99
CA ALA A 84 7.46 -7.84 17.10
C ALA A 84 7.03 -9.22 17.61
N HIS A 85 6.22 -9.27 18.68
CA HIS A 85 5.67 -10.50 19.22
C HIS A 85 4.78 -11.25 18.21
N LYS A 86 3.90 -10.53 17.51
CA LYS A 86 3.05 -11.12 16.47
C LYS A 86 3.87 -11.70 15.32
N THR A 87 4.90 -10.98 14.88
CA THR A 87 5.76 -11.40 13.78
C THR A 87 6.50 -12.70 14.11
N LEU A 88 7.03 -12.79 15.32
CA LEU A 88 7.65 -14.03 15.81
C LEU A 88 6.65 -15.19 15.87
N ARG A 89 5.47 -14.96 16.47
CA ARG A 89 4.43 -15.98 16.62
C ARG A 89 3.91 -16.51 15.29
N ASP A 90 3.63 -15.61 14.32
CA ASP A 90 2.90 -15.96 13.10
C ASP A 90 3.84 -16.38 11.95
N SER A 91 5.08 -15.89 11.93
CA SER A 91 6.03 -16.11 10.84
C SER A 91 7.34 -16.76 11.29
N GLY A 92 7.58 -16.90 12.58
CA GLY A 92 8.85 -17.38 13.10
C GLY A 92 10.01 -16.39 12.89
N TYR A 93 9.71 -15.15 12.47
CA TYR A 93 10.72 -14.13 12.20
C TYR A 93 10.90 -13.23 13.42
N GLU A 94 12.10 -13.26 13.99
CA GLU A 94 12.43 -12.47 15.17
C GLU A 94 12.89 -11.06 14.78
N VAL A 95 12.21 -10.05 15.29
CA VAL A 95 12.56 -8.65 15.14
C VAL A 95 12.48 -7.95 16.48
N SER A 96 13.38 -6.99 16.74
CA SER A 96 13.23 -6.12 17.90
C SER A 96 12.24 -5.00 17.63
N PRO A 97 11.58 -4.42 18.66
CA PRO A 97 10.72 -3.26 18.48
C PRO A 97 11.41 -2.07 17.78
N ASP A 98 12.72 -1.93 17.91
CA ASP A 98 13.47 -0.85 17.26
C ASP A 98 13.61 -1.02 15.74
N GLN A 99 13.41 -2.24 15.23
CA GLN A 99 13.39 -2.54 13.81
C GLN A 99 11.98 -2.37 13.19
N VAL A 100 11.00 -1.92 13.97
CA VAL A 100 9.62 -1.73 13.52
C VAL A 100 9.34 -0.25 13.28
N LEU A 101 8.83 0.05 12.09
CA LEU A 101 8.28 1.36 11.73
C LEU A 101 6.79 1.21 11.43
N VAL A 102 5.97 1.92 12.18
CA VAL A 102 4.51 1.97 11.97
C VAL A 102 4.17 3.05 10.95
N THR A 103 3.39 2.70 9.95
CA THR A 103 3.01 3.59 8.85
C THR A 103 1.48 3.73 8.72
N ASN A 104 1.02 4.72 7.98
CA ASN A 104 -0.40 4.90 7.64
C ASN A 104 -0.82 3.89 6.54
N GLY A 105 -0.83 2.62 6.91
CA GLY A 105 -1.15 1.50 6.02
C GLY A 105 0.02 1.03 5.15
N GLY A 106 -0.18 -0.14 4.52
CA GLY A 106 0.87 -0.81 3.74
C GLY A 106 1.35 -0.02 2.52
N LYS A 107 0.52 0.84 1.93
CA LYS A 107 0.96 1.69 0.80
C LYS A 107 2.08 2.64 1.19
N GLN A 108 1.98 3.25 2.37
CA GLN A 108 3.03 4.14 2.85
C GLN A 108 4.31 3.34 3.18
N ALA A 109 4.18 2.16 3.77
CA ALA A 109 5.33 1.29 4.04
C ALA A 109 6.10 0.94 2.76
N VAL A 110 5.39 0.49 1.73
CA VAL A 110 5.97 0.15 0.43
C VAL A 110 6.62 1.37 -0.23
N PHE A 111 5.94 2.52 -0.24
CA PHE A 111 6.50 3.76 -0.79
C PHE A 111 7.79 4.17 -0.05
N GLN A 112 7.78 4.16 1.26
CA GLN A 112 8.95 4.54 2.06
C GLN A 112 10.11 3.57 1.86
N ALA A 113 9.84 2.26 1.76
CA ALA A 113 10.88 1.26 1.50
C ALA A 113 11.58 1.55 0.17
N PHE A 114 10.85 1.68 -0.92
CA PHE A 114 11.45 1.96 -2.23
C PHE A 114 12.12 3.34 -2.29
N ALA A 115 11.48 4.37 -1.72
CA ALA A 115 12.07 5.72 -1.68
C ALA A 115 13.36 5.81 -0.85
N SER A 116 13.54 4.90 0.12
CA SER A 116 14.74 4.85 0.97
C SER A 116 15.86 4.00 0.39
N LEU A 117 15.54 3.02 -0.46
CA LEU A 117 16.48 2.02 -0.94
C LEU A 117 16.93 2.26 -2.39
N LEU A 118 16.10 2.89 -3.22
CA LEU A 118 16.34 3.02 -4.65
C LEU A 118 16.81 4.42 -5.04
N ASN A 119 17.78 4.47 -5.91
CA ASN A 119 18.28 5.70 -6.55
C ASN A 119 17.79 5.79 -7.99
N PRO A 120 17.80 6.99 -8.60
CA PRO A 120 17.57 7.12 -10.04
C PRO A 120 18.54 6.25 -10.86
N GLY A 121 17.99 5.40 -11.72
CA GLY A 121 18.74 4.46 -12.56
C GLY A 121 18.90 3.06 -11.98
N ASP A 122 18.49 2.81 -10.75
CA ASP A 122 18.44 1.46 -10.18
C ASP A 122 17.32 0.63 -10.85
N GLU A 123 17.44 -0.68 -10.75
CA GLU A 123 16.44 -1.65 -11.19
C GLU A 123 15.88 -2.41 -10.01
N ALA A 124 14.56 -2.65 -10.02
CA ALA A 124 13.87 -3.45 -9.02
C ALA A 124 13.14 -4.62 -9.68
N ILE A 125 13.49 -5.85 -9.31
CA ILE A 125 12.80 -7.06 -9.80
C ILE A 125 11.37 -7.05 -9.25
N LEU A 126 10.41 -7.22 -10.17
CA LEU A 126 8.99 -7.19 -9.86
C LEU A 126 8.32 -8.47 -10.38
N PRO A 127 8.08 -9.48 -9.53
CA PRO A 127 7.32 -10.66 -9.90
C PRO A 127 5.90 -10.32 -10.35
N THR A 128 5.45 -10.87 -11.48
CA THR A 128 4.08 -10.70 -11.98
C THR A 128 3.29 -12.02 -11.83
N PRO A 129 1.98 -11.96 -11.55
CA PRO A 129 1.14 -10.78 -11.35
C PRO A 129 1.42 -10.05 -10.02
N TYR A 130 1.30 -8.73 -10.03
CA TYR A 130 1.60 -7.87 -8.88
C TYR A 130 0.46 -6.89 -8.58
N TRP A 131 0.51 -6.32 -7.39
CA TRP A 131 -0.35 -5.21 -7.04
C TRP A 131 0.08 -3.93 -7.76
N THR A 132 -0.86 -3.26 -8.42
CA THR A 132 -0.63 -2.11 -9.31
C THR A 132 0.11 -0.93 -8.68
N THR A 133 0.27 -0.89 -7.36
CA THR A 133 1.03 0.14 -6.66
C THR A 133 2.54 -0.03 -6.82
N TYR A 134 3.06 -1.26 -6.91
CA TYR A 134 4.50 -1.52 -6.92
C TYR A 134 5.26 -0.83 -8.06
N PRO A 135 4.87 -0.98 -9.34
CA PRO A 135 5.60 -0.34 -10.43
C PRO A 135 5.58 1.19 -10.31
N GLU A 136 4.48 1.76 -9.82
CA GLU A 136 4.35 3.21 -9.71
C GLU A 136 5.28 3.79 -8.63
N VAL A 137 5.42 3.11 -7.48
CA VAL A 137 6.32 3.59 -6.42
C VAL A 137 7.80 3.38 -6.78
N ILE A 138 8.14 2.32 -7.53
CA ILE A 138 9.49 2.12 -8.09
C ILE A 138 9.85 3.28 -9.04
N LYS A 139 8.96 3.61 -9.97
CA LYS A 139 9.13 4.75 -10.89
C LYS A 139 9.24 6.09 -10.15
N LEU A 140 8.46 6.28 -9.08
CA LEU A 140 8.54 7.48 -8.24
C LEU A 140 9.90 7.64 -7.55
N ALA A 141 10.53 6.53 -7.18
CA ALA A 141 11.90 6.54 -6.68
C ALA A 141 12.95 6.85 -7.76
N GLY A 142 12.55 6.86 -9.03
CA GLY A 142 13.44 7.07 -10.18
C GLY A 142 14.05 5.79 -10.73
N ALA A 143 13.63 4.64 -10.22
CA ALA A 143 14.10 3.32 -10.62
C ALA A 143 13.22 2.69 -11.71
N THR A 144 13.70 1.60 -12.30
CA THR A 144 13.01 0.85 -13.35
C THR A 144 12.48 -0.47 -12.78
N PRO A 145 11.17 -0.76 -12.85
CA PRO A 145 10.66 -2.07 -12.53
C PRO A 145 11.04 -3.07 -13.63
N VAL A 146 11.69 -4.17 -13.25
CA VAL A 146 12.04 -5.29 -14.13
C VAL A 146 11.07 -6.43 -13.85
N GLU A 147 10.12 -6.62 -14.75
CA GLU A 147 9.07 -7.63 -14.57
C GLU A 147 9.58 -9.03 -14.83
N VAL A 148 9.30 -9.95 -13.90
CA VAL A 148 9.57 -11.38 -14.03
C VAL A 148 8.23 -12.12 -13.98
N PHE A 149 7.84 -12.71 -15.10
CA PHE A 149 6.56 -13.39 -15.20
C PHE A 149 6.57 -14.72 -14.47
N ALA A 150 5.55 -14.95 -13.65
CA ALA A 150 5.25 -16.22 -13.01
C ALA A 150 3.81 -16.62 -13.31
N GLY A 151 3.61 -17.58 -14.19
CA GLY A 151 2.30 -18.04 -14.66
C GLY A 151 1.62 -19.04 -13.73
N ALA A 152 0.44 -19.46 -14.12
CA ALA A 152 -0.34 -20.48 -13.41
C ALA A 152 0.36 -21.85 -13.39
N ASP A 153 1.20 -22.13 -14.38
CA ASP A 153 2.06 -23.32 -14.46
C ASP A 153 3.15 -23.37 -13.39
N GLN A 154 3.44 -22.23 -12.77
CA GLN A 154 4.39 -22.05 -11.66
C GLN A 154 3.70 -21.67 -10.34
N ASP A 155 2.38 -21.86 -10.23
CA ASP A 155 1.60 -21.41 -9.07
C ASP A 155 1.79 -19.91 -8.75
N TYR A 156 2.05 -19.09 -9.77
CA TYR A 156 2.35 -17.66 -9.63
C TYR A 156 3.57 -17.36 -8.74
N LYS A 157 4.52 -18.28 -8.66
CA LYS A 157 5.76 -18.14 -7.89
C LYS A 157 6.94 -18.05 -8.83
N VAL A 158 7.81 -17.09 -8.57
CA VAL A 158 9.09 -16.97 -9.29
C VAL A 158 10.00 -18.11 -8.83
N THR A 159 10.60 -18.82 -9.77
CA THR A 159 11.55 -19.92 -9.57
C THR A 159 12.94 -19.54 -10.03
#